data_a56397dfb431743bdedb39e6b93f68dc
#
_entry.id   a56397dfb431743bdedb39e6b93f68dc
#
_cell.length_a   1.000
_cell.length_b   1.000
_cell.length_c   1.000
_cell.angle_alpha   90.00
_cell.angle_beta   90.00
_cell.angle_gamma   90.00
#
_symmetry.space_group_name_H-M   'P 1'
#
loop_
_entity.id
_entity.type
_entity.pdbx_description
1 polymer ?
#
loop_
_entity_poly.entity_id
_entity_poly.type
_entity_poly.pdbx_seq_one_letter_code
_entity_poly.pdbx_strand_id
1 'polypeptide(L)'
;MIYYLKHNLHKLNWAMIGNVLGMVLIAQACLMVLPVIVDLIYQEGLYDSYLIVIGICLVLGYALTHTRAKVNNYFAKDGMIAVGLAWIVVSFFGGLPFYLSGEIPSFVDCFFEAVSGFTTTGSSILTEVESLKHATLFWRSFTHWIGGMGILVFILAILPKSNDRDMHIMRAEAPGPTIGKLVPRMRQSAMILYTMYMGLTIIQVILLLIGKMPLFDALCNTFGSAGTGGFAIKNTSIGAYNNSYYEIIITIFMILFGVNFNMYYFLLIKDFKQVFKNEELRAYLGVILFSIVCITINILSMYNFDVLKSIRLASFQVGSIITTTGYSSCDYSVWPQFSKMILFLLTVCGASAGSTGGGVKISRLLIIVKKIKLDIQKLLHPQKVEAITMDGKVVDTEVVNQIMAYFCSFIIIVGILFFLISFDNFDFETTITSVITCIGNVGPGYGLCGPMGNFSMFSDFSKIVLSFAMLIGRLEIYPIIIFLAPVLGVRKVSKSFHTRNKRKI
;
A
#
# COMPACT_ATOMS: atom_id res chain seq x y z
N MET A 1 22.41 15.39 -21.03
CA MET A 1 21.22 14.96 -20.29
C MET A 1 19.96 14.97 -21.17
N ILE A 2 19.57 16.10 -21.77
CA ILE A 2 18.35 16.25 -22.61
C ILE A 2 18.39 15.34 -23.86
N TYR A 3 19.52 15.21 -24.57
CA TYR A 3 19.68 14.31 -25.74
C TYR A 3 19.53 12.83 -25.35
N TYR A 4 19.98 12.44 -24.15
CA TYR A 4 19.90 11.07 -23.63
C TYR A 4 18.46 10.68 -23.20
N LEU A 5 17.75 11.62 -22.61
CA LEU A 5 16.31 11.48 -22.30
C LEU A 5 15.52 11.24 -23.59
N LYS A 6 15.76 12.08 -24.63
CA LYS A 6 15.06 11.98 -25.90
C LYS A 6 15.26 10.63 -26.61
N HIS A 7 16.48 10.05 -26.58
CA HIS A 7 16.79 8.78 -27.25
C HIS A 7 16.28 7.53 -26.55
N ASN A 8 16.18 7.53 -25.21
CA ASN A 8 15.63 6.41 -24.44
C ASN A 8 14.09 6.45 -24.33
N LEU A 9 13.49 7.63 -24.36
CA LEU A 9 12.05 7.81 -24.42
C LEU A 9 11.47 7.38 -25.77
N HIS A 10 12.22 7.48 -26.89
CA HIS A 10 11.78 7.00 -28.19
C HIS A 10 11.57 5.47 -28.31
N LYS A 11 12.03 4.66 -27.33
CA LYS A 11 11.85 3.20 -27.30
C LYS A 11 10.67 2.75 -26.44
N LEU A 12 9.94 3.68 -25.79
CA LEU A 12 8.75 3.38 -25.00
C LEU A 12 7.51 3.36 -25.88
N ASN A 13 6.60 2.46 -25.58
CA ASN A 13 5.30 2.41 -26.24
C ASN A 13 4.32 3.40 -25.60
N TRP A 14 4.50 4.71 -25.91
CA TRP A 14 3.68 5.79 -25.36
C TRP A 14 2.17 5.63 -25.65
N ALA A 15 1.82 5.02 -26.78
CA ALA A 15 0.42 4.77 -27.11
C ALA A 15 -0.21 3.72 -26.17
N MET A 16 0.56 2.70 -25.80
CA MET A 16 0.14 1.71 -24.79
C MET A 16 0.01 2.36 -23.41
N ILE A 17 1.02 3.13 -23.00
CA ILE A 17 1.02 3.82 -21.70
C ILE A 17 -0.19 4.78 -21.65
N GLY A 18 -0.40 5.59 -22.69
CA GLY A 18 -1.54 6.50 -22.79
C GLY A 18 -2.88 5.78 -22.71
N ASN A 19 -3.03 4.63 -23.37
CA ASN A 19 -4.25 3.83 -23.30
C ASN A 19 -4.54 3.32 -21.88
N VAL A 20 -3.52 2.85 -21.16
CA VAL A 20 -3.67 2.43 -19.74
C VAL A 20 -4.07 3.62 -18.87
N LEU A 21 -3.38 4.76 -18.99
CA LEU A 21 -3.70 5.97 -18.24
C LEU A 21 -5.12 6.47 -18.54
N GLY A 22 -5.53 6.43 -19.81
CA GLY A 22 -6.89 6.80 -20.21
C GLY A 22 -7.95 5.93 -19.57
N MET A 23 -7.76 4.61 -19.53
CA MET A 23 -8.68 3.70 -18.85
C MET A 23 -8.74 3.96 -17.34
N VAL A 24 -7.60 4.25 -16.71
CA VAL A 24 -7.51 4.59 -15.29
C VAL A 24 -8.30 5.86 -15.00
N LEU A 25 -8.15 6.92 -15.80
CA LEU A 25 -8.88 8.18 -15.63
C LEU A 25 -10.40 8.01 -15.79
N ILE A 26 -10.85 7.22 -16.78
CA ILE A 26 -12.26 6.92 -16.95
C ILE A 26 -12.82 6.15 -15.74
N ALA A 27 -12.09 5.15 -15.25
CA ALA A 27 -12.49 4.42 -14.05
C ALA A 27 -12.57 5.33 -12.82
N GLN A 28 -11.59 6.21 -12.63
CA GLN A 28 -11.59 7.20 -11.54
C GLN A 28 -12.78 8.15 -11.65
N ALA A 29 -13.10 8.66 -12.84
CA ALA A 29 -14.26 9.51 -13.08
C ALA A 29 -15.58 8.81 -12.68
N CYS A 30 -15.74 7.53 -13.05
CA CYS A 30 -16.90 6.74 -12.64
C CYS A 30 -16.99 6.58 -11.11
N LEU A 31 -15.87 6.35 -10.43
CA LEU A 31 -15.83 6.17 -8.98
C LEU A 31 -16.08 7.49 -8.23
N MET A 32 -15.68 8.63 -8.81
CA MET A 32 -15.96 9.97 -8.27
C MET A 32 -17.44 10.37 -8.29
N VAL A 33 -18.30 9.62 -8.98
CA VAL A 33 -19.77 9.84 -8.91
C VAL A 33 -20.30 9.53 -7.50
N LEU A 34 -19.67 8.61 -6.75
CA LEU A 34 -20.13 8.26 -5.40
C LEU A 34 -20.03 9.43 -4.40
N PRO A 35 -18.91 10.16 -4.25
CA PRO A 35 -18.90 11.36 -3.41
C PRO A 35 -19.85 12.45 -3.87
N VAL A 36 -20.17 12.58 -5.18
CA VAL A 36 -21.23 13.49 -5.66
C VAL A 36 -22.60 13.06 -5.09
N ILE A 37 -22.90 11.77 -5.08
CA ILE A 37 -24.14 11.26 -4.47
C ILE A 37 -24.18 11.56 -2.97
N VAL A 38 -23.06 11.39 -2.26
CA VAL A 38 -22.96 11.75 -0.83
C VAL A 38 -23.21 13.24 -0.62
N ASP A 39 -22.60 14.11 -1.43
CA ASP A 39 -22.81 15.55 -1.36
C ASP A 39 -24.27 15.94 -1.55
N LEU A 40 -24.96 15.31 -2.51
CA LEU A 40 -26.39 15.54 -2.76
C LEU A 40 -27.27 15.06 -1.58
N ILE A 41 -26.93 13.97 -0.92
CA ILE A 41 -27.65 13.45 0.25
C ILE A 41 -27.51 14.42 1.44
N TYR A 42 -26.29 14.90 1.71
CA TYR A 42 -26.01 15.82 2.82
C TYR A 42 -26.23 17.31 2.47
N GLN A 43 -26.46 17.64 1.20
CA GLN A 43 -26.73 19.02 0.70
C GLN A 43 -25.62 20.01 1.01
N GLU A 44 -24.36 19.61 0.85
CA GLU A 44 -23.17 20.39 1.25
C GLU A 44 -22.68 21.35 0.15
N GLY A 45 -23.08 21.14 -1.12
CA GLY A 45 -22.77 22.03 -2.25
C GLY A 45 -21.34 21.91 -2.78
N LEU A 46 -20.69 20.73 -2.66
CA LEU A 46 -19.37 20.43 -3.22
C LEU A 46 -19.42 19.77 -4.60
N TYR A 47 -20.60 19.35 -5.07
CA TYR A 47 -20.77 18.57 -6.30
C TYR A 47 -20.11 19.23 -7.52
N ASP A 48 -20.06 20.56 -7.61
CA ASP A 48 -19.42 21.27 -8.72
C ASP A 48 -17.95 20.92 -8.86
N SER A 49 -17.22 20.89 -7.73
CA SER A 49 -15.79 20.57 -7.69
C SER A 49 -15.53 19.15 -8.21
N TYR A 50 -16.35 18.17 -7.81
CA TYR A 50 -16.25 16.80 -8.29
C TYR A 50 -16.64 16.67 -9.77
N LEU A 51 -17.73 17.33 -10.21
CA LEU A 51 -18.19 17.27 -11.61
C LEU A 51 -17.17 17.86 -12.58
N ILE A 52 -16.48 18.94 -12.21
CA ILE A 52 -15.40 19.53 -13.01
C ILE A 52 -14.28 18.50 -13.20
N VAL A 53 -13.83 17.84 -12.13
CA VAL A 53 -12.76 16.83 -12.21
C VAL A 53 -13.21 15.61 -12.99
N ILE A 54 -14.44 15.14 -12.79
CA ILE A 54 -15.03 14.04 -13.58
C ILE A 54 -15.00 14.40 -15.07
N GLY A 55 -15.43 15.61 -15.44
CA GLY A 55 -15.41 16.09 -16.83
C GLY A 55 -13.98 16.08 -17.42
N ILE A 56 -13.02 16.61 -16.69
CA ILE A 56 -11.60 16.62 -17.10
C ILE A 56 -11.07 15.18 -17.28
N CYS A 57 -11.32 14.29 -16.32
CA CYS A 57 -10.89 12.89 -16.38
C CYS A 57 -11.53 12.13 -17.55
N LEU A 58 -12.80 12.36 -17.86
CA LEU A 58 -13.49 11.74 -19.00
C LEU A 58 -12.91 12.24 -20.33
N VAL A 59 -12.73 13.54 -20.51
CA VAL A 59 -12.18 14.12 -21.74
C VAL A 59 -10.75 13.63 -21.99
N LEU A 60 -9.87 13.73 -20.98
CA LEU A 60 -8.50 13.26 -21.08
C LEU A 60 -8.42 11.74 -21.25
N GLY A 61 -9.23 11.01 -20.50
CA GLY A 61 -9.33 9.56 -20.57
C GLY A 61 -9.76 9.09 -21.97
N TYR A 62 -10.78 9.70 -22.52
CA TYR A 62 -11.23 9.41 -23.89
C TYR A 62 -10.16 9.72 -24.93
N ALA A 63 -9.52 10.90 -24.87
CA ALA A 63 -8.47 11.30 -25.77
C ALA A 63 -7.29 10.30 -25.75
N LEU A 64 -6.88 9.87 -24.55
CA LEU A 64 -5.75 8.94 -24.39
C LEU A 64 -6.11 7.51 -24.85
N THR A 65 -7.33 7.05 -24.66
CA THR A 65 -7.75 5.70 -25.13
C THR A 65 -7.89 5.60 -26.64
N HIS A 66 -8.11 6.71 -27.34
CA HIS A 66 -8.20 6.74 -28.81
C HIS A 66 -6.82 6.80 -29.51
N THR A 67 -5.72 6.91 -28.77
CA THR A 67 -4.38 6.82 -29.35
C THR A 67 -4.11 5.39 -29.83
N ARG A 68 -4.10 5.17 -31.14
CA ARG A 68 -3.87 3.83 -31.74
C ARG A 68 -2.42 3.41 -31.51
N ALA A 69 -2.20 2.33 -30.78
CA ALA A 69 -0.91 1.68 -30.68
C ALA A 69 -0.56 0.98 -32.02
N LYS A 70 0.48 1.46 -32.71
CA LYS A 70 0.93 0.88 -33.99
C LYS A 70 1.70 -0.45 -33.84
N VAL A 71 2.05 -0.88 -32.63
CA VAL A 71 2.93 -2.02 -32.40
C VAL A 71 2.39 -2.90 -31.29
N ASN A 72 2.21 -4.19 -31.57
CA ASN A 72 1.73 -5.20 -30.58
C ASN A 72 2.84 -5.75 -29.66
N ASN A 73 4.04 -5.18 -29.67
CA ASN A 73 5.12 -5.65 -28.80
C ASN A 73 5.08 -4.94 -27.46
N TYR A 74 4.70 -5.65 -26.43
CA TYR A 74 4.63 -5.18 -25.06
C TYR A 74 5.81 -5.70 -24.25
N PHE A 75 6.61 -4.80 -23.68
CA PHE A 75 7.71 -5.15 -22.79
C PHE A 75 7.32 -4.91 -21.33
N ALA A 76 7.84 -5.73 -20.43
CA ALA A 76 7.63 -5.56 -18.98
C ALA A 76 7.99 -4.16 -18.49
N LYS A 77 8.99 -3.51 -19.09
CA LYS A 77 9.38 -2.13 -18.82
C LYS A 77 8.25 -1.12 -19.05
N ASP A 78 7.51 -1.26 -20.17
CA ASP A 78 6.41 -0.34 -20.49
C ASP A 78 5.26 -0.49 -19.49
N GLY A 79 4.99 -1.73 -19.05
CA GLY A 79 4.03 -2.01 -18.00
C GLY A 79 4.40 -1.37 -16.65
N MET A 80 5.65 -1.50 -16.22
CA MET A 80 6.12 -0.90 -14.96
C MET A 80 6.03 0.63 -14.98
N ILE A 81 6.40 1.27 -16.11
CA ILE A 81 6.30 2.72 -16.28
C ILE A 81 4.81 3.16 -16.29
N ALA A 82 3.95 2.41 -16.99
CA ALA A 82 2.52 2.70 -17.03
C ALA A 82 1.90 2.64 -15.62
N VAL A 83 2.28 1.65 -14.82
CA VAL A 83 1.84 1.51 -13.43
C VAL A 83 2.31 2.72 -12.60
N GLY A 84 3.61 3.04 -12.61
CA GLY A 84 4.14 4.18 -11.84
C GLY A 84 3.46 5.51 -12.20
N LEU A 85 3.27 5.77 -13.51
CA LEU A 85 2.56 6.95 -13.98
C LEU A 85 1.08 6.94 -13.60
N ALA A 86 0.41 5.79 -13.66
CA ALA A 86 -1.00 5.68 -13.29
C ALA A 86 -1.23 6.11 -11.84
N TRP A 87 -0.39 5.68 -10.91
CA TRP A 87 -0.50 6.07 -9.50
C TRP A 87 -0.28 7.57 -9.27
N ILE A 88 0.68 8.19 -9.98
CA ILE A 88 0.89 9.64 -9.93
C ILE A 88 -0.32 10.39 -10.47
N VAL A 89 -0.83 9.97 -11.64
CA VAL A 89 -1.96 10.60 -12.33
C VAL A 89 -3.24 10.48 -11.52
N VAL A 90 -3.54 9.30 -10.97
CA VAL A 90 -4.71 9.07 -10.11
C VAL A 90 -4.66 9.94 -8.87
N SER A 91 -3.49 10.04 -8.22
CA SER A 91 -3.33 10.88 -7.03
C SER A 91 -3.49 12.36 -7.36
N PHE A 92 -2.94 12.81 -8.51
CA PHE A 92 -3.08 14.18 -8.96
C PHE A 92 -4.55 14.56 -9.17
N PHE A 93 -5.28 13.80 -9.98
CA PHE A 93 -6.70 14.08 -10.23
C PHE A 93 -7.58 13.75 -9.02
N GLY A 94 -7.18 12.82 -8.16
CA GLY A 94 -7.88 12.50 -6.92
C GLY A 94 -7.82 13.58 -5.86
N GLY A 95 -6.74 14.39 -5.84
CA GLY A 95 -6.57 15.53 -4.96
C GLY A 95 -7.24 16.81 -5.47
N LEU A 96 -7.52 16.92 -6.77
CA LEU A 96 -8.13 18.14 -7.34
C LEU A 96 -9.47 18.53 -6.70
N PRO A 97 -10.40 17.62 -6.37
CA PRO A 97 -11.65 18.01 -5.71
C PRO A 97 -11.40 18.72 -4.38
N PHE A 98 -10.39 18.31 -3.59
CA PHE A 98 -10.04 18.94 -2.32
C PHE A 98 -9.57 20.39 -2.50
N TYR A 99 -8.80 20.64 -3.57
CA TYR A 99 -8.31 21.96 -3.92
C TYR A 99 -9.43 22.87 -4.47
N LEU A 100 -10.24 22.36 -5.41
CA LEU A 100 -11.32 23.12 -6.03
C LEU A 100 -12.46 23.46 -5.08
N SER A 101 -12.71 22.60 -4.08
CA SER A 101 -13.69 22.87 -3.02
C SER A 101 -13.21 23.93 -2.01
N GLY A 102 -11.90 24.20 -1.98
CA GLY A 102 -11.28 25.10 -1.01
C GLY A 102 -11.14 24.51 0.40
N GLU A 103 -11.50 23.24 0.62
CA GLU A 103 -11.36 22.59 1.95
C GLU A 103 -9.90 22.35 2.32
N ILE A 104 -9.02 22.12 1.32
CA ILE A 104 -7.57 22.06 1.50
C ILE A 104 -6.96 23.15 0.59
N PRO A 105 -6.47 24.27 1.13
CA PRO A 105 -6.06 25.43 0.32
C PRO A 105 -4.78 25.21 -0.48
N SER A 106 -3.85 24.36 0.02
CA SER A 106 -2.56 24.07 -0.64
C SER A 106 -2.70 22.93 -1.61
N PHE A 107 -2.25 23.10 -2.86
CA PHE A 107 -2.23 22.00 -3.83
C PHE A 107 -1.24 20.90 -3.45
N VAL A 108 -0.11 21.23 -2.81
CA VAL A 108 0.85 20.26 -2.31
C VAL A 108 0.21 19.36 -1.24
N ASP A 109 -0.58 19.98 -0.35
CA ASP A 109 -1.31 19.26 0.69
C ASP A 109 -2.41 18.37 0.09
N CYS A 110 -3.15 18.83 -0.92
CA CYS A 110 -4.12 18.01 -1.66
C CYS A 110 -3.48 16.80 -2.33
N PHE A 111 -2.32 17.00 -2.94
CA PHE A 111 -1.57 15.92 -3.57
C PHE A 111 -1.06 14.91 -2.54
N PHE A 112 -0.49 15.38 -1.43
CA PHE A 112 -0.03 14.53 -0.33
C PHE A 112 -1.18 13.68 0.23
N GLU A 113 -2.32 14.30 0.54
CA GLU A 113 -3.50 13.62 1.08
C GLU A 113 -4.05 12.58 0.09
N ALA A 114 -4.11 12.92 -1.20
CA ALA A 114 -4.56 11.99 -2.24
C ALA A 114 -3.57 10.84 -2.47
N VAL A 115 -2.26 11.11 -2.48
CA VAL A 115 -1.23 10.05 -2.54
C VAL A 115 -1.38 9.13 -1.34
N SER A 116 -1.47 9.69 -0.13
CA SER A 116 -1.67 8.93 1.10
C SER A 116 -2.94 8.08 1.03
N GLY A 117 -4.02 8.64 0.47
CA GLY A 117 -5.28 7.94 0.25
C GLY A 117 -5.12 6.73 -0.67
N PHE A 118 -4.68 6.94 -1.91
CA PHE A 118 -4.55 5.86 -2.90
C PHE A 118 -3.47 4.84 -2.53
N THR A 119 -2.33 5.27 -1.98
CA THR A 119 -1.29 4.33 -1.53
C THR A 119 -1.64 3.61 -0.23
N THR A 120 -2.82 3.90 0.33
CA THR A 120 -3.29 3.32 1.59
C THR A 120 -2.31 3.53 2.74
N THR A 121 -1.68 4.71 2.79
CA THR A 121 -0.71 5.05 3.82
C THR A 121 -1.39 5.57 5.08
N GLY A 122 -2.36 6.50 4.95
CA GLY A 122 -3.07 7.07 6.10
C GLY A 122 -2.36 8.22 6.80
N SER A 123 -1.19 8.67 6.31
CA SER A 123 -0.59 9.93 6.77
C SER A 123 -1.44 11.11 6.31
N SER A 124 -1.80 12.03 7.20
CA SER A 124 -2.67 13.15 6.89
C SER A 124 -2.02 14.48 7.21
N ILE A 125 -2.28 15.47 6.36
CA ILE A 125 -1.90 16.88 6.62
C ILE A 125 -2.98 17.62 7.39
N LEU A 126 -4.13 17.02 7.61
CA LEU A 126 -5.26 17.67 8.25
C LEU A 126 -5.03 17.77 9.76
N THR A 127 -5.20 18.98 10.28
CA THR A 127 -5.15 19.25 11.73
C THR A 127 -6.50 18.99 12.38
N GLU A 128 -7.59 19.20 11.65
CA GLU A 128 -8.95 18.96 12.10
C GLU A 128 -9.75 18.26 10.99
N VAL A 129 -10.03 16.98 11.19
CA VAL A 129 -10.73 16.15 10.21
C VAL A 129 -12.24 16.35 10.29
N GLU A 130 -12.77 16.63 11.49
CA GLU A 130 -14.21 16.70 11.75
C GLU A 130 -14.87 17.96 11.17
N SER A 131 -14.08 18.96 10.75
CA SER A 131 -14.56 20.17 10.07
C SER A 131 -14.85 19.95 8.59
N LEU A 132 -14.33 18.87 7.99
CA LEU A 132 -14.53 18.57 6.58
C LEU A 132 -15.95 18.07 6.32
N LYS A 133 -16.43 18.36 5.11
CA LYS A 133 -17.73 17.90 4.62
C LYS A 133 -17.75 16.39 4.34
N HIS A 134 -18.94 15.80 4.41
CA HIS A 134 -19.14 14.36 4.24
C HIS A 134 -18.65 13.84 2.88
N ALA A 135 -18.86 14.60 1.81
CA ALA A 135 -18.37 14.20 0.48
C ALA A 135 -16.84 14.04 0.44
N THR A 136 -16.12 14.97 1.06
CA THR A 136 -14.65 14.93 1.17
C THR A 136 -14.17 13.79 2.07
N LEU A 137 -14.77 13.61 3.24
CA LEU A 137 -14.49 12.51 4.15
C LEU A 137 -14.73 11.14 3.49
N PHE A 138 -15.85 11.03 2.73
CA PHE A 138 -16.17 9.83 1.97
C PHE A 138 -15.11 9.55 0.90
N TRP A 139 -14.79 10.54 0.05
CA TRP A 139 -13.80 10.36 -1.01
C TRP A 139 -12.43 9.99 -0.45
N ARG A 140 -11.99 10.67 0.58
CA ARG A 140 -10.77 10.41 1.31
C ARG A 140 -10.70 8.95 1.80
N SER A 141 -11.73 8.46 2.48
CA SER A 141 -11.81 7.07 2.94
C SER A 141 -11.94 6.07 1.79
N PHE A 142 -12.70 6.43 0.74
CA PHE A 142 -12.93 5.56 -0.41
C PHE A 142 -11.68 5.38 -1.28
N THR A 143 -10.77 6.37 -1.33
CA THR A 143 -9.46 6.19 -2.00
C THR A 143 -8.66 5.04 -1.39
N HIS A 144 -8.74 4.79 -0.08
CA HIS A 144 -8.14 3.60 0.55
C HIS A 144 -8.74 2.30 0.03
N TRP A 145 -10.07 2.26 -0.10
CA TRP A 145 -10.72 1.07 -0.61
C TRP A 145 -10.32 0.76 -2.06
N ILE A 146 -10.22 1.78 -2.90
CA ILE A 146 -9.74 1.66 -4.29
C ILE A 146 -8.26 1.22 -4.31
N GLY A 147 -7.43 1.85 -3.49
CA GLY A 147 -6.00 1.61 -3.41
C GLY A 147 -5.64 0.24 -2.84
N GLY A 148 -6.45 -0.31 -1.92
CA GLY A 148 -6.17 -1.56 -1.20
C GLY A 148 -5.91 -2.76 -2.09
N MET A 149 -6.77 -2.99 -3.07
CA MET A 149 -6.58 -4.08 -4.06
C MET A 149 -5.84 -3.66 -5.34
N GLY A 150 -5.46 -2.37 -5.43
CA GLY A 150 -4.79 -1.82 -6.60
C GLY A 150 -5.77 -1.44 -7.72
N ILE A 151 -5.59 -0.22 -8.25
CA ILE A 151 -6.50 0.35 -9.25
C ILE A 151 -6.41 -0.38 -10.59
N LEU A 152 -5.23 -0.87 -10.98
CA LEU A 152 -5.05 -1.58 -12.24
C LEU A 152 -5.58 -3.01 -12.19
N VAL A 153 -5.50 -3.68 -11.04
CA VAL A 153 -6.14 -4.98 -10.81
C VAL A 153 -7.67 -4.83 -10.89
N PHE A 154 -8.23 -3.73 -10.37
CA PHE A 154 -9.65 -3.38 -10.52
C PHE A 154 -10.04 -3.24 -11.99
N ILE A 155 -9.26 -2.50 -12.77
CA ILE A 155 -9.49 -2.33 -14.21
C ILE A 155 -9.41 -3.68 -14.95
N LEU A 156 -8.43 -4.53 -14.62
CA LEU A 156 -8.30 -5.87 -15.22
C LEU A 156 -9.49 -6.79 -14.90
N ALA A 157 -10.11 -6.64 -13.72
CA ALA A 157 -11.30 -7.41 -13.37
C ALA A 157 -12.51 -7.04 -14.24
N ILE A 158 -12.66 -5.76 -14.61
CA ILE A 158 -13.80 -5.22 -15.34
C ILE A 158 -13.66 -5.37 -16.86
N LEU A 159 -12.43 -5.23 -17.41
CA LEU A 159 -12.21 -5.24 -18.85
C LEU A 159 -12.54 -6.59 -19.54
N PRO A 160 -13.20 -6.59 -20.71
CA PRO A 160 -13.75 -7.81 -21.34
C PRO A 160 -12.73 -8.72 -22.03
N LYS A 161 -11.51 -8.29 -22.35
CA LYS A 161 -10.48 -9.11 -23.04
C LYS A 161 -9.12 -8.92 -22.42
N SER A 162 -8.51 -10.03 -21.98
CA SER A 162 -7.13 -10.07 -21.46
C SER A 162 -6.17 -10.65 -22.50
N ASN A 163 -5.06 -9.97 -22.75
CA ASN A 163 -3.93 -10.41 -23.56
C ASN A 163 -2.69 -10.58 -22.64
N ASP A 164 -1.57 -11.08 -23.18
CA ASP A 164 -0.29 -11.21 -22.45
C ASP A 164 0.19 -9.90 -21.79
N ARG A 165 -0.28 -8.74 -22.26
CA ARG A 165 -0.09 -7.41 -21.68
C ARG A 165 -0.51 -7.35 -20.21
N ASP A 166 -1.63 -7.96 -19.87
CA ASP A 166 -2.27 -7.86 -18.57
C ASP A 166 -1.43 -8.54 -17.48
N MET A 167 -0.64 -9.56 -17.85
CA MET A 167 0.27 -10.23 -16.93
C MET A 167 1.39 -9.33 -16.44
N HIS A 168 1.95 -8.48 -17.29
CA HIS A 168 3.02 -7.55 -16.90
C HIS A 168 2.51 -6.44 -15.98
N ILE A 169 1.31 -5.93 -16.23
CA ILE A 169 0.66 -4.91 -15.40
C ILE A 169 0.36 -5.49 -14.00
N MET A 170 -0.28 -6.65 -13.94
CA MET A 170 -0.63 -7.28 -12.66
C MET A 170 0.61 -7.65 -11.83
N ARG A 171 1.70 -8.10 -12.46
CA ARG A 171 2.97 -8.36 -11.76
C ARG A 171 3.62 -7.11 -11.23
N ALA A 172 3.40 -5.96 -11.86
CA ALA A 172 3.95 -4.69 -11.42
C ALA A 172 3.18 -4.07 -10.25
N GLU A 173 1.87 -4.35 -10.15
CA GLU A 173 1.00 -3.79 -9.10
C GLU A 173 0.78 -4.74 -7.91
N ALA A 174 0.81 -6.06 -8.15
CA ALA A 174 0.69 -7.07 -7.10
C ALA A 174 1.99 -7.88 -6.97
N PRO A 175 3.07 -7.25 -6.52
CA PRO A 175 4.36 -7.90 -6.39
C PRO A 175 4.37 -8.83 -5.19
N GLY A 176 5.04 -9.96 -5.36
CA GLY A 176 5.28 -10.95 -4.34
C GLY A 176 6.08 -12.11 -4.91
N PRO A 177 6.81 -12.87 -4.08
CA PRO A 177 7.66 -13.95 -4.55
C PRO A 177 6.90 -15.10 -5.22
N THR A 178 5.59 -15.17 -5.03
CA THR A 178 4.74 -16.19 -5.65
C THR A 178 3.36 -15.62 -5.97
N ILE A 179 3.18 -15.08 -7.18
CA ILE A 179 1.83 -15.01 -7.74
C ILE A 179 1.51 -16.42 -8.21
N GLY A 180 1.04 -17.27 -7.31
CA GLY A 180 0.38 -18.51 -7.68
C GLY A 180 -0.85 -18.13 -8.51
N LYS A 181 -0.88 -18.49 -9.80
CA LYS A 181 -2.09 -18.34 -10.61
C LYS A 181 -3.20 -19.12 -9.92
N LEU A 182 -4.19 -18.44 -9.35
CA LEU A 182 -5.38 -19.10 -8.78
C LEU A 182 -6.10 -19.92 -9.86
N VAL A 183 -6.16 -19.35 -11.06
CA VAL A 183 -6.77 -19.97 -12.25
C VAL A 183 -5.97 -19.57 -13.50
N PRO A 184 -6.09 -20.32 -14.62
CA PRO A 184 -5.31 -20.06 -15.83
C PRO A 184 -5.47 -18.68 -16.45
N ARG A 185 -6.62 -18.01 -16.22
CA ARG A 185 -6.91 -16.68 -16.77
C ARG A 185 -6.76 -15.59 -15.71
N MET A 186 -5.91 -14.61 -15.98
CA MET A 186 -5.60 -13.48 -15.06
C MET A 186 -6.83 -12.71 -14.61
N ARG A 187 -7.76 -12.43 -15.53
CA ARG A 187 -9.02 -11.76 -15.22
C ARG A 187 -9.86 -12.53 -14.19
N GLN A 188 -9.94 -13.85 -14.32
CA GLN A 188 -10.68 -14.68 -13.36
C GLN A 188 -10.04 -14.60 -11.97
N SER A 189 -8.69 -14.62 -11.90
CA SER A 189 -7.99 -14.42 -10.63
C SER A 189 -8.31 -13.06 -10.02
N ALA A 190 -8.27 -11.97 -10.80
CA ALA A 190 -8.61 -10.64 -10.34
C ALA A 190 -10.08 -10.57 -9.85
N MET A 191 -11.03 -11.13 -10.61
CA MET A 191 -12.44 -11.16 -10.20
C MET A 191 -12.66 -11.92 -8.89
N ILE A 192 -12.01 -13.08 -8.70
CA ILE A 192 -12.09 -13.85 -7.45
C ILE A 192 -11.57 -13.02 -6.27
N LEU A 193 -10.39 -12.40 -6.42
CA LEU A 193 -9.81 -11.57 -5.38
C LEU A 193 -10.72 -10.40 -5.01
N TYR A 194 -11.28 -9.68 -6.01
CA TYR A 194 -12.22 -8.58 -5.77
C TYR A 194 -13.53 -9.04 -5.13
N THR A 195 -14.05 -10.20 -5.51
CA THR A 195 -15.28 -10.75 -4.90
C THR A 195 -15.05 -11.05 -3.41
N MET A 196 -13.89 -11.62 -3.06
CA MET A 196 -13.54 -11.88 -1.66
C MET A 196 -13.34 -10.57 -0.87
N TYR A 197 -12.65 -9.60 -1.47
CA TYR A 197 -12.45 -8.28 -0.89
C TYR A 197 -13.78 -7.56 -0.62
N MET A 198 -14.68 -7.54 -1.61
CA MET A 198 -16.02 -7.00 -1.47
C MET A 198 -16.84 -7.74 -0.40
N GLY A 199 -16.78 -9.07 -0.39
CA GLY A 199 -17.46 -9.88 0.61
C GLY A 199 -17.05 -9.54 2.04
N LEU A 200 -15.74 -9.47 2.32
CA LEU A 200 -15.23 -9.07 3.63
C LEU A 200 -15.62 -7.62 3.98
N THR A 201 -15.57 -6.70 3.01
CA THR A 201 -16.00 -5.31 3.20
C THR A 201 -17.47 -5.25 3.64
N ILE A 202 -18.37 -5.94 2.93
CA ILE A 202 -19.80 -5.97 3.26
C ILE A 202 -20.05 -6.58 4.64
N ILE A 203 -19.38 -7.67 4.97
CA ILE A 203 -19.51 -8.32 6.28
C ILE A 203 -19.10 -7.35 7.40
N GLN A 204 -18.00 -6.63 7.25
CA GLN A 204 -17.54 -5.66 8.23
C GLN A 204 -18.56 -4.52 8.41
N VAL A 205 -19.09 -3.94 7.33
CA VAL A 205 -20.11 -2.89 7.39
C VAL A 205 -21.34 -3.42 8.17
N ILE A 206 -21.82 -4.61 7.84
CA ILE A 206 -22.99 -5.19 8.53
C ILE A 206 -22.73 -5.35 10.03
N LEU A 207 -21.56 -5.85 10.42
CA LEU A 207 -21.23 -6.03 11.83
C LEU A 207 -21.11 -4.70 12.56
N LEU A 208 -20.56 -3.65 11.97
CA LEU A 208 -20.51 -2.31 12.55
C LEU A 208 -21.93 -1.71 12.70
N LEU A 209 -22.82 -1.92 11.71
CA LEU A 209 -24.22 -1.50 11.80
C LEU A 209 -25.00 -2.25 12.89
N ILE A 210 -24.76 -3.55 13.09
CA ILE A 210 -25.32 -4.31 14.21
C ILE A 210 -24.89 -3.71 15.54
N GLY A 211 -23.64 -3.21 15.63
CA GLY A 211 -23.14 -2.45 16.76
C GLY A 211 -23.74 -1.04 16.92
N LYS A 212 -24.69 -0.64 16.05
CA LYS A 212 -25.34 0.69 16.01
C LYS A 212 -24.40 1.84 15.60
N MET A 213 -23.32 1.58 14.86
CA MET A 213 -22.52 2.64 14.24
C MET A 213 -23.35 3.30 13.12
N PRO A 214 -23.34 4.63 12.98
CA PRO A 214 -24.00 5.30 11.85
C PRO A 214 -23.48 4.74 10.51
N LEU A 215 -24.34 4.66 9.49
CA LEU A 215 -23.99 4.06 8.19
C LEU A 215 -22.80 4.74 7.54
N PHE A 216 -22.73 6.07 7.60
CA PHE A 216 -21.63 6.84 7.04
C PHE A 216 -20.29 6.46 7.71
N ASP A 217 -20.27 6.45 9.04
CA ASP A 217 -19.09 6.10 9.84
C ASP A 217 -18.68 4.64 9.59
N ALA A 218 -19.67 3.72 9.52
CA ALA A 218 -19.41 2.31 9.24
C ALA A 218 -18.78 2.10 7.86
N LEU A 219 -19.25 2.83 6.85
CA LEU A 219 -18.68 2.77 5.49
C LEU A 219 -17.24 3.33 5.48
N CYS A 220 -17.03 4.54 5.98
CA CYS A 220 -15.72 5.20 5.97
C CYS A 220 -14.67 4.41 6.75
N ASN A 221 -15.01 3.95 7.97
CA ASN A 221 -14.10 3.14 8.78
C ASN A 221 -13.83 1.76 8.15
N THR A 222 -14.82 1.17 7.49
CA THR A 222 -14.62 -0.09 6.76
C THR A 222 -13.72 0.10 5.54
N PHE A 223 -13.85 1.19 4.79
CA PHE A 223 -12.96 1.47 3.66
C PHE A 223 -11.50 1.62 4.11
N GLY A 224 -11.27 2.29 5.24
CA GLY A 224 -9.94 2.42 5.81
C GLY A 224 -9.36 1.09 6.30
N SER A 225 -10.14 0.22 6.96
CA SER A 225 -9.68 -1.10 7.38
C SER A 225 -9.54 -2.09 6.22
N ALA A 226 -10.45 -2.06 5.23
CA ALA A 226 -10.38 -2.94 4.07
C ALA A 226 -9.18 -2.62 3.18
N GLY A 227 -8.97 -1.34 2.89
CA GLY A 227 -7.79 -0.88 2.17
C GLY A 227 -6.50 -0.96 2.99
N THR A 228 -6.59 -1.18 4.31
CA THR A 228 -5.49 -1.07 5.27
C THR A 228 -4.79 0.29 5.20
N GLY A 229 -5.60 1.38 5.20
CA GLY A 229 -5.08 2.74 5.00
C GLY A 229 -5.26 3.69 6.18
N GLY A 230 -6.28 3.49 7.04
CA GLY A 230 -6.39 4.14 8.34
C GLY A 230 -6.86 5.59 8.38
N PHE A 231 -7.30 6.17 7.28
CA PHE A 231 -7.94 7.48 7.33
C PHE A 231 -9.20 7.42 8.20
N ALA A 232 -9.19 8.16 9.28
CA ALA A 232 -10.33 8.31 10.16
C ALA A 232 -11.15 9.55 9.80
N ILE A 233 -12.42 9.54 10.20
CA ILE A 233 -13.35 10.69 10.12
C ILE A 233 -13.48 11.42 11.45
N LYS A 234 -12.72 10.98 12.45
CA LYS A 234 -12.61 11.58 13.78
C LYS A 234 -11.16 11.90 14.09
N ASN A 235 -10.92 13.00 14.80
CA ASN A 235 -9.57 13.49 15.12
C ASN A 235 -8.77 12.47 15.95
N THR A 236 -9.40 11.78 16.90
CA THR A 236 -8.77 10.74 17.72
C THR A 236 -8.99 9.33 17.15
N SER A 237 -9.25 9.22 15.84
CA SER A 237 -9.44 7.96 15.12
C SER A 237 -10.54 7.09 15.75
N ILE A 238 -10.34 5.77 15.86
CA ILE A 238 -11.35 4.84 16.42
C ILE A 238 -11.53 5.06 17.93
N GLY A 239 -10.52 5.60 18.61
CA GLY A 239 -10.64 5.96 20.02
C GLY A 239 -11.76 6.95 20.35
N ALA A 240 -12.14 7.83 19.39
CA ALA A 240 -13.24 8.78 19.54
C ALA A 240 -14.57 8.14 19.90
N TYR A 241 -14.82 6.94 19.43
CA TYR A 241 -16.10 6.23 19.66
C TYR A 241 -16.19 5.65 21.07
N ASN A 242 -15.08 5.47 21.78
CA ASN A 242 -15.00 4.87 23.11
C ASN A 242 -15.86 3.60 23.26
N ASN A 243 -15.86 2.74 22.24
CA ASN A 243 -16.69 1.55 22.13
C ASN A 243 -15.84 0.31 21.86
N SER A 244 -15.78 -0.58 22.86
CA SER A 244 -15.00 -1.81 22.78
C SER A 244 -15.44 -2.76 21.66
N TYR A 245 -16.72 -2.76 21.29
CA TYR A 245 -17.25 -3.58 20.22
C TYR A 245 -16.66 -3.14 18.86
N TYR A 246 -16.64 -1.83 18.58
CA TYR A 246 -16.07 -1.30 17.35
C TYR A 246 -14.57 -1.60 17.25
N GLU A 247 -13.84 -1.40 18.36
CA GLU A 247 -12.41 -1.71 18.41
C GLU A 247 -12.15 -3.19 18.10
N ILE A 248 -12.91 -4.12 18.67
CA ILE A 248 -12.75 -5.57 18.45
C ILE A 248 -13.05 -5.92 16.98
N ILE A 249 -14.19 -5.47 16.43
CA ILE A 249 -14.56 -5.77 15.05
C ILE A 249 -13.51 -5.23 14.08
N ILE A 250 -13.11 -3.96 14.24
CA ILE A 250 -12.10 -3.34 13.37
C ILE A 250 -10.76 -4.08 13.49
N THR A 251 -10.33 -4.46 14.70
CA THR A 251 -9.10 -5.23 14.92
C THR A 251 -9.12 -6.56 14.15
N ILE A 252 -10.21 -7.31 14.27
CA ILE A 252 -10.36 -8.60 13.58
C ILE A 252 -10.27 -8.40 12.07
N PHE A 253 -10.98 -7.41 11.53
CA PHE A 253 -11.00 -7.18 10.09
C PHE A 253 -9.67 -6.61 9.56
N MET A 254 -8.97 -5.75 10.29
CA MET A 254 -7.61 -5.34 9.95
C MET A 254 -6.70 -6.57 9.80
N ILE A 255 -6.71 -7.48 10.78
CA ILE A 255 -5.91 -8.71 10.74
C ILE A 255 -6.33 -9.59 9.55
N LEU A 256 -7.63 -9.72 9.27
CA LEU A 256 -8.14 -10.49 8.13
C LEU A 256 -7.69 -9.88 6.79
N PHE A 257 -7.81 -8.58 6.58
CA PHE A 257 -7.34 -7.92 5.36
C PHE A 257 -5.81 -7.98 5.19
N GLY A 258 -5.04 -8.16 6.29
CA GLY A 258 -3.61 -8.40 6.27
C GLY A 258 -3.20 -9.84 5.90
N VAL A 259 -4.13 -10.80 5.81
CA VAL A 259 -3.87 -12.16 5.34
C VAL A 259 -3.77 -12.21 3.82
N ASN A 260 -2.94 -13.09 3.29
CA ASN A 260 -2.88 -13.37 1.86
C ASN A 260 -4.23 -13.84 1.32
N PHE A 261 -4.81 -13.13 0.36
CA PHE A 261 -6.13 -13.42 -0.21
C PHE A 261 -6.22 -14.81 -0.86
N ASN A 262 -5.10 -15.42 -1.27
CA ASN A 262 -5.10 -16.80 -1.76
C ASN A 262 -5.55 -17.80 -0.68
N MET A 263 -5.33 -17.48 0.61
CA MET A 263 -5.79 -18.36 1.71
C MET A 263 -7.30 -18.42 1.77
N TYR A 264 -8.00 -17.31 1.51
CA TYR A 264 -9.46 -17.29 1.43
C TYR A 264 -9.99 -18.11 0.26
N TYR A 265 -9.30 -18.08 -0.88
CA TYR A 265 -9.64 -18.95 -2.00
C TYR A 265 -9.51 -20.44 -1.63
N PHE A 266 -8.42 -20.84 -0.95
CA PHE A 266 -8.28 -22.22 -0.46
C PHE A 266 -9.34 -22.61 0.56
N LEU A 267 -9.78 -21.68 1.42
CA LEU A 267 -10.91 -21.89 2.34
C LEU A 267 -12.21 -22.13 1.58
N LEU A 268 -12.49 -21.37 0.51
CA LEU A 268 -13.71 -21.52 -0.29
C LEU A 268 -13.77 -22.83 -1.03
N ILE A 269 -12.65 -23.35 -1.54
CA ILE A 269 -12.55 -24.67 -2.18
C ILE A 269 -12.37 -25.82 -1.18
N LYS A 270 -12.45 -25.52 0.14
CA LYS A 270 -12.33 -26.46 1.25
C LYS A 270 -10.98 -27.20 1.34
N ASP A 271 -9.90 -26.60 0.81
CA ASP A 271 -8.55 -27.11 0.97
C ASP A 271 -7.88 -26.54 2.24
N PHE A 272 -8.43 -26.92 3.39
CA PHE A 272 -7.91 -26.50 4.70
C PHE A 272 -6.46 -26.90 4.93
N LYS A 273 -6.01 -27.99 4.31
CA LYS A 273 -4.63 -28.48 4.47
C LYS A 273 -3.60 -27.48 3.97
N GLN A 274 -3.85 -26.83 2.84
CA GLN A 274 -2.96 -25.79 2.31
C GLN A 274 -2.94 -24.55 3.20
N VAL A 275 -4.09 -24.15 3.76
CA VAL A 275 -4.18 -23.01 4.66
C VAL A 275 -3.34 -23.21 5.92
N PHE A 276 -3.51 -24.36 6.61
CA PHE A 276 -2.77 -24.61 7.86
C PHE A 276 -1.29 -24.94 7.64
N LYS A 277 -0.89 -25.41 6.46
CA LYS A 277 0.51 -25.66 6.10
C LYS A 277 1.26 -24.41 5.68
N ASN A 278 0.56 -23.31 5.34
CA ASN A 278 1.21 -22.11 4.86
C ASN A 278 2.10 -21.49 5.94
N GLU A 279 3.40 -21.39 5.64
CA GLU A 279 4.41 -20.91 6.58
C GLU A 279 4.26 -19.41 6.84
N GLU A 280 3.88 -18.62 5.82
CA GLU A 280 3.68 -17.17 5.96
C GLU A 280 2.53 -16.88 6.90
N LEU A 281 1.37 -17.54 6.75
CA LEU A 281 0.21 -17.34 7.61
C LEU A 281 0.53 -17.68 9.07
N ARG A 282 1.23 -18.79 9.31
CA ARG A 282 1.65 -19.20 10.67
C ARG A 282 2.59 -18.18 11.29
N ALA A 283 3.58 -17.70 10.52
CA ALA A 283 4.52 -16.68 11.00
C ALA A 283 3.80 -15.34 11.28
N TYR A 284 2.89 -14.92 10.39
CA TYR A 284 2.09 -13.71 10.55
C TYR A 284 1.28 -13.75 11.85
N LEU A 285 0.49 -14.80 12.07
CA LEU A 285 -0.30 -14.97 13.29
C LEU A 285 0.59 -15.14 14.53
N GLY A 286 1.73 -15.82 14.39
CA GLY A 286 2.70 -15.98 15.49
C GLY A 286 3.32 -14.66 15.92
N VAL A 287 3.72 -13.79 14.97
CA VAL A 287 4.25 -12.45 15.27
C VAL A 287 3.18 -11.58 15.95
N ILE A 288 1.93 -11.60 15.47
CA ILE A 288 0.82 -10.87 16.07
C ILE A 288 0.63 -11.32 17.53
N LEU A 289 0.47 -12.62 17.75
CA LEU A 289 0.21 -13.15 19.10
C LEU A 289 1.37 -12.84 20.04
N PHE A 290 2.60 -13.06 19.62
CA PHE A 290 3.80 -12.72 20.40
C PHE A 290 3.83 -11.24 20.78
N SER A 291 3.59 -10.34 19.82
CA SER A 291 3.59 -8.90 20.05
C SER A 291 2.48 -8.46 21.01
N ILE A 292 1.27 -9.01 20.85
CA ILE A 292 0.14 -8.74 21.76
C ILE A 292 0.51 -9.15 23.19
N VAL A 293 1.05 -10.35 23.39
CA VAL A 293 1.42 -10.82 24.73
C VAL A 293 2.50 -9.93 25.36
N CYS A 294 3.56 -9.64 24.63
CA CYS A 294 4.66 -8.81 25.11
C CYS A 294 4.20 -7.38 25.48
N ILE A 295 3.41 -6.74 24.60
CA ILE A 295 2.90 -5.39 24.85
C ILE A 295 1.91 -5.41 26.02
N THR A 296 0.98 -6.36 26.06
CA THR A 296 0.01 -6.47 27.15
C THR A 296 0.69 -6.53 28.52
N ILE A 297 1.71 -7.39 28.66
CA ILE A 297 2.47 -7.50 29.93
C ILE A 297 3.15 -6.17 30.25
N ASN A 298 3.73 -5.50 29.26
CA ASN A 298 4.50 -4.28 29.48
C ASN A 298 3.65 -3.06 29.82
N ILE A 299 2.40 -2.95 29.28
CA ILE A 299 1.50 -1.82 29.57
C ILE A 299 0.55 -2.09 30.76
N LEU A 300 0.54 -3.30 31.32
CA LEU A 300 -0.42 -3.72 32.34
C LEU A 300 -0.43 -2.79 33.57
N SER A 301 0.74 -2.34 34.02
CA SER A 301 0.87 -1.39 35.14
C SER A 301 0.28 -0.01 34.83
N MET A 302 0.31 0.43 33.57
CA MET A 302 -0.24 1.73 33.15
C MET A 302 -1.78 1.76 33.25
N TYR A 303 -2.42 0.60 33.09
CA TYR A 303 -3.87 0.47 33.09
C TYR A 303 -4.41 -0.20 34.35
N ASN A 304 -3.76 0.05 35.51
CA ASN A 304 -4.18 -0.43 36.84
C ASN A 304 -4.41 -1.97 36.89
N PHE A 305 -3.57 -2.74 36.16
CA PHE A 305 -3.66 -4.19 36.08
C PHE A 305 -4.98 -4.71 35.43
N ASP A 306 -5.69 -3.85 34.68
CA ASP A 306 -6.84 -4.30 33.89
C ASP A 306 -6.35 -5.08 32.65
N VAL A 307 -6.35 -6.41 32.80
CA VAL A 307 -5.87 -7.34 31.77
C VAL A 307 -6.71 -7.25 30.49
N LEU A 308 -8.04 -7.17 30.61
CA LEU A 308 -8.94 -7.14 29.45
C LEU A 308 -8.75 -5.86 28.62
N LYS A 309 -8.64 -4.72 29.30
CA LYS A 309 -8.36 -3.43 28.66
C LYS A 309 -6.97 -3.45 28.00
N SER A 310 -5.95 -3.95 28.69
CA SER A 310 -4.58 -4.02 28.16
C SER A 310 -4.49 -4.93 26.93
N ILE A 311 -5.13 -6.12 26.93
CA ILE A 311 -5.20 -7.02 25.77
C ILE A 311 -5.90 -6.32 24.59
N ARG A 312 -7.04 -5.65 24.83
CA ARG A 312 -7.81 -4.98 23.80
C ARG A 312 -6.99 -3.89 23.12
N LEU A 313 -6.37 -3.00 23.89
CA LEU A 313 -5.54 -1.91 23.36
C LEU A 313 -4.29 -2.45 22.64
N ALA A 314 -3.59 -3.43 23.21
CA ALA A 314 -2.44 -4.07 22.60
C ALA A 314 -2.82 -4.74 21.26
N SER A 315 -3.93 -5.51 21.25
CA SER A 315 -4.42 -6.19 20.05
C SER A 315 -4.78 -5.22 18.94
N PHE A 316 -5.43 -4.11 19.28
CA PHE A 316 -5.80 -3.07 18.33
C PHE A 316 -4.56 -2.45 17.71
N GLN A 317 -3.59 -1.99 18.51
CA GLN A 317 -2.40 -1.33 18.00
C GLN A 317 -1.49 -2.30 17.21
N VAL A 318 -1.30 -3.53 17.70
CA VAL A 318 -0.56 -4.56 16.97
C VAL A 318 -1.24 -4.87 15.64
N GLY A 319 -2.55 -5.09 15.62
CA GLY A 319 -3.34 -5.32 14.41
C GLY A 319 -3.21 -4.16 13.43
N SER A 320 -3.37 -2.93 13.91
CA SER A 320 -3.29 -1.71 13.11
C SER A 320 -1.91 -1.53 12.46
N ILE A 321 -0.84 -1.68 13.23
CA ILE A 321 0.53 -1.40 12.75
C ILE A 321 1.05 -2.51 11.83
N ILE A 322 0.89 -3.80 12.18
CA ILE A 322 1.42 -4.89 11.36
C ILE A 322 0.69 -5.01 10.02
N THR A 323 -0.59 -4.68 9.98
CA THR A 323 -1.37 -4.67 8.73
C THR A 323 -1.17 -3.40 7.93
N THR A 324 -0.38 -2.46 8.46
CA THR A 324 -0.15 -1.13 7.88
C THR A 324 -1.44 -0.31 7.73
N THR A 325 -2.43 -0.55 8.60
CA THR A 325 -3.70 0.19 8.58
C THR A 325 -3.55 1.59 9.19
N GLY A 326 -2.88 1.72 10.35
CA GLY A 326 -2.62 3.01 10.96
C GLY A 326 -3.75 3.60 11.81
N TYR A 327 -4.87 2.91 12.03
CA TYR A 327 -5.88 3.34 12.99
C TYR A 327 -5.35 3.34 14.43
N SER A 328 -5.83 4.25 15.25
CA SER A 328 -5.51 4.28 16.69
C SER A 328 -6.77 4.25 17.57
N SER A 329 -6.69 3.49 18.66
CA SER A 329 -7.69 3.46 19.73
C SER A 329 -7.24 4.21 20.98
N CYS A 330 -5.95 4.51 21.08
CA CYS A 330 -5.33 5.26 22.16
C CYS A 330 -4.01 5.88 21.68
N ASP A 331 -3.48 6.83 22.44
CA ASP A 331 -2.15 7.36 22.20
C ASP A 331 -1.09 6.38 22.72
N TYR A 332 -0.45 5.64 21.80
CA TYR A 332 0.65 4.73 22.13
C TYR A 332 2.02 5.43 22.23
N SER A 333 2.09 6.73 21.93
CA SER A 333 3.34 7.49 22.09
C SER A 333 3.75 7.58 23.57
N VAL A 334 2.78 7.50 24.50
CA VAL A 334 3.01 7.48 25.95
C VAL A 334 3.36 6.10 26.50
N TRP A 335 3.31 5.03 25.68
CA TRP A 335 3.61 3.68 26.15
C TRP A 335 5.11 3.51 26.47
N PRO A 336 5.46 2.52 27.33
CA PRO A 336 6.85 2.23 27.63
C PRO A 336 7.67 1.94 26.38
N GLN A 337 8.96 2.29 26.40
CA GLN A 337 9.88 2.20 25.26
C GLN A 337 9.91 0.80 24.62
N PHE A 338 9.78 -0.26 25.44
CA PHE A 338 9.75 -1.64 24.92
C PHE A 338 8.54 -1.87 24.00
N SER A 339 7.34 -1.43 24.39
CA SER A 339 6.13 -1.53 23.57
C SER A 339 6.23 -0.70 22.29
N LYS A 340 6.76 0.53 22.37
CA LYS A 340 7.01 1.39 21.21
C LYS A 340 7.98 0.71 20.23
N MET A 341 9.05 0.07 20.73
CA MET A 341 10.02 -0.62 19.87
C MET A 341 9.42 -1.82 19.15
N ILE A 342 8.54 -2.59 19.82
CA ILE A 342 7.81 -3.67 19.14
C ILE A 342 6.96 -3.11 18.01
N LEU A 343 6.16 -2.08 18.25
CA LEU A 343 5.32 -1.46 17.21
C LEU A 343 6.19 -0.90 16.06
N PHE A 344 7.33 -0.27 16.36
CA PHE A 344 8.26 0.22 15.34
C PHE A 344 8.80 -0.92 14.46
N LEU A 345 9.16 -2.06 15.03
CA LEU A 345 9.59 -3.22 14.26
C LEU A 345 8.45 -3.77 13.39
N LEU A 346 7.21 -3.79 13.91
CA LEU A 346 6.03 -4.20 13.13
C LEU A 346 5.76 -3.27 11.94
N THR A 347 6.02 -1.96 12.06
CA THR A 347 5.92 -0.99 10.95
C THR A 347 6.79 -1.40 9.76
N VAL A 348 8.01 -1.91 10.03
CA VAL A 348 8.91 -2.39 8.98
C VAL A 348 8.48 -3.77 8.45
N CYS A 349 8.00 -4.66 9.34
CA CYS A 349 7.63 -6.03 8.96
C CYS A 349 6.50 -6.04 7.92
N GLY A 350 5.41 -5.31 8.17
CA GLY A 350 4.24 -5.30 7.32
C GLY A 350 3.42 -6.60 7.37
N ALA A 351 2.42 -6.70 6.49
CA ALA A 351 1.49 -7.83 6.41
C ALA A 351 1.98 -8.98 5.51
N SER A 352 1.09 -9.92 5.19
CA SER A 352 1.39 -11.02 4.25
C SER A 352 1.47 -10.53 2.80
N ALA A 353 2.28 -11.20 1.97
CA ALA A 353 2.28 -10.97 0.53
C ALA A 353 0.92 -11.34 -0.07
N GLY A 354 0.43 -10.55 -1.03
CA GLY A 354 -0.90 -10.76 -1.61
C GLY A 354 -2.07 -10.42 -0.67
N SER A 355 -1.83 -9.56 0.34
CA SER A 355 -2.81 -8.85 1.14
C SER A 355 -2.92 -7.38 0.68
N THR A 356 -3.81 -6.61 1.29
CA THR A 356 -3.93 -5.16 1.05
C THR A 356 -2.84 -4.35 1.74
N GLY A 357 -2.17 -4.90 2.76
CA GLY A 357 -1.16 -4.22 3.56
C GLY A 357 0.13 -3.87 2.81
N GLY A 358 0.87 -2.88 3.31
CA GLY A 358 2.18 -2.44 2.86
C GLY A 358 3.36 -3.15 3.54
N GLY A 359 4.48 -2.44 3.71
CA GLY A 359 5.70 -2.93 4.38
C GLY A 359 6.52 -3.93 3.57
N VAL A 360 7.57 -4.47 4.19
CA VAL A 360 8.52 -5.41 3.56
C VAL A 360 7.91 -6.76 3.25
N LYS A 361 6.85 -7.16 3.94
CA LYS A 361 6.11 -8.43 3.88
C LYS A 361 6.80 -9.57 4.65
N ILE A 362 5.95 -10.30 5.40
CA ILE A 362 6.39 -11.45 6.23
C ILE A 362 7.09 -12.53 5.41
N SER A 363 6.60 -12.85 4.20
CA SER A 363 7.22 -13.86 3.35
C SER A 363 8.68 -13.55 3.00
N ARG A 364 8.99 -12.29 2.71
CA ARG A 364 10.38 -11.87 2.42
C ARG A 364 11.26 -11.97 3.65
N LEU A 365 10.77 -11.55 4.81
CA LEU A 365 11.51 -11.67 6.08
C LEU A 365 11.80 -13.14 6.41
N LEU A 366 10.85 -14.05 6.21
CA LEU A 366 11.06 -15.49 6.37
C LEU A 366 12.16 -16.02 5.45
N ILE A 367 12.15 -15.62 4.18
CA ILE A 367 13.17 -16.03 3.22
C ILE A 367 14.55 -15.47 3.60
N ILE A 368 14.63 -14.21 4.06
CA ILE A 368 15.87 -13.59 4.55
C ILE A 368 16.42 -14.35 5.75
N VAL A 369 15.59 -14.66 6.75
CA VAL A 369 16.01 -15.42 7.93
C VAL A 369 16.48 -16.84 7.55
N LYS A 370 15.78 -17.52 6.63
CA LYS A 370 16.20 -18.84 6.12
C LYS A 370 17.52 -18.75 5.35
N LYS A 371 17.72 -17.67 4.57
CA LYS A 371 18.98 -17.44 3.84
C LYS A 371 20.15 -17.23 4.80
N ILE A 372 20.00 -16.39 5.82
CA ILE A 372 21.01 -16.15 6.85
C ILE A 372 21.36 -17.47 7.55
N LYS A 373 20.35 -18.28 7.95
CA LYS A 373 20.55 -19.59 8.57
C LYS A 373 21.33 -20.52 7.65
N LEU A 374 20.99 -20.57 6.37
CA LEU A 374 21.68 -21.39 5.38
C LEU A 374 23.13 -20.95 5.20
N ASP A 375 23.41 -19.64 5.16
CA ASP A 375 24.78 -19.14 5.00
C ASP A 375 25.63 -19.45 6.23
N ILE A 376 25.10 -19.33 7.45
CA ILE A 376 25.78 -19.76 8.68
C ILE A 376 26.06 -21.26 8.63
N GLN A 377 25.11 -22.09 8.20
CA GLN A 377 25.30 -23.53 8.08
C GLN A 377 26.38 -23.90 7.05
N LYS A 378 26.46 -23.17 5.93
CA LYS A 378 27.52 -23.36 4.92
C LYS A 378 28.91 -22.97 5.44
N LEU A 379 29.01 -21.98 6.32
CA LEU A 379 30.28 -21.65 6.97
C LEU A 379 30.75 -22.74 7.91
N LEU A 380 29.82 -23.42 8.60
CA LEU A 380 30.12 -24.52 9.49
C LEU A 380 30.34 -25.85 8.75
N HIS A 381 29.62 -26.05 7.66
CA HIS A 381 29.63 -27.29 6.85
C HIS A 381 29.67 -26.98 5.36
N PRO A 382 30.86 -26.60 4.78
CA PRO A 382 30.99 -26.10 3.41
C PRO A 382 30.47 -27.07 2.31
N GLN A 383 30.46 -28.38 2.58
CA GLN A 383 30.00 -29.41 1.62
C GLN A 383 28.47 -29.61 1.66
N LYS A 384 27.75 -28.98 2.59
CA LYS A 384 26.31 -29.14 2.71
C LYS A 384 25.57 -28.42 1.58
N VAL A 385 24.86 -29.16 0.76
CA VAL A 385 24.01 -28.64 -0.30
C VAL A 385 22.55 -28.61 0.20
N GLU A 386 22.06 -27.43 0.57
CA GLU A 386 20.66 -27.25 0.95
C GLU A 386 20.04 -26.13 0.12
N ALA A 387 18.77 -26.28 -0.22
CA ALA A 387 17.96 -25.26 -0.87
C ALA A 387 16.99 -24.61 0.13
N ILE A 388 16.71 -23.33 -0.05
CA ILE A 388 15.69 -22.63 0.73
C ILE A 388 14.32 -23.14 0.27
N THR A 389 13.49 -23.58 1.20
CA THR A 389 12.13 -24.04 0.93
C THR A 389 11.08 -23.12 1.56
N MET A 390 9.94 -22.97 0.91
CA MET A 390 8.75 -22.28 1.41
C MET A 390 7.52 -23.13 1.10
N ASP A 391 6.70 -23.41 2.09
CA ASP A 391 5.53 -24.30 1.98
C ASP A 391 5.89 -25.71 1.41
N GLY A 392 7.10 -26.20 1.71
CA GLY A 392 7.62 -27.47 1.20
C GLY A 392 8.10 -27.46 -0.26
N LYS A 393 8.13 -26.30 -0.92
CA LYS A 393 8.67 -26.11 -2.28
C LYS A 393 9.99 -25.37 -2.24
N VAL A 394 10.92 -25.76 -3.11
CA VAL A 394 12.21 -25.08 -3.26
C VAL A 394 11.97 -23.71 -3.88
N VAL A 395 12.58 -22.69 -3.26
CA VAL A 395 12.59 -21.32 -3.78
C VAL A 395 13.80 -21.15 -4.70
N ASP A 396 13.56 -20.65 -5.91
CA ASP A 396 14.61 -20.39 -6.88
C ASP A 396 15.65 -19.41 -6.33
N THR A 397 16.92 -19.70 -6.54
CA THR A 397 18.04 -18.86 -6.07
C THR A 397 17.94 -17.42 -6.62
N GLU A 398 17.41 -17.25 -7.83
CA GLU A 398 17.18 -15.93 -8.42
C GLU A 398 16.16 -15.12 -7.62
N VAL A 399 15.06 -15.74 -7.16
CA VAL A 399 14.05 -15.11 -6.31
C VAL A 399 14.65 -14.70 -4.97
N VAL A 400 15.46 -15.56 -4.36
CA VAL A 400 16.17 -15.24 -3.11
C VAL A 400 17.08 -14.03 -3.28
N ASN A 401 17.87 -14.00 -4.37
CA ASN A 401 18.76 -12.87 -4.67
C ASN A 401 17.97 -11.57 -4.94
N GLN A 402 16.82 -11.63 -5.61
CA GLN A 402 15.94 -10.47 -5.82
C GLN A 402 15.41 -9.93 -4.49
N ILE A 403 15.03 -10.80 -3.54
CA ILE A 403 14.58 -10.39 -2.21
C ILE A 403 15.70 -9.71 -1.42
N MET A 404 16.92 -10.24 -1.48
CA MET A 404 18.08 -9.61 -0.82
C MET A 404 18.38 -8.24 -1.45
N ALA A 405 18.36 -8.14 -2.77
CA ALA A 405 18.55 -6.86 -3.48
C ALA A 405 17.46 -5.85 -3.13
N TYR A 406 16.19 -6.29 -3.05
CA TYR A 406 15.07 -5.45 -2.61
C TYR A 406 15.32 -4.89 -1.19
N PHE A 407 15.69 -5.73 -0.24
CA PHE A 407 15.92 -5.32 1.15
C PHE A 407 17.09 -4.34 1.28
N CYS A 408 18.19 -4.58 0.57
CA CYS A 408 19.31 -3.63 0.52
C CYS A 408 18.88 -2.28 -0.11
N SER A 409 18.12 -2.32 -1.20
CA SER A 409 17.60 -1.11 -1.85
C SER A 409 16.66 -0.35 -0.92
N PHE A 410 15.80 -1.05 -0.18
CA PHE A 410 14.90 -0.45 0.81
C PHE A 410 15.68 0.34 1.87
N ILE A 411 16.73 -0.25 2.46
CA ILE A 411 17.57 0.42 3.47
C ILE A 411 18.26 1.66 2.89
N ILE A 412 18.81 1.57 1.66
CA ILE A 412 19.48 2.70 1.01
C ILE A 412 18.49 3.84 0.76
N ILE A 413 17.28 3.53 0.25
CA ILE A 413 16.24 4.53 -0.02
C ILE A 413 15.78 5.19 1.28
N VAL A 414 15.54 4.41 2.35
CA VAL A 414 15.21 4.96 3.68
C VAL A 414 16.29 5.94 4.15
N GLY A 415 17.59 5.59 3.99
CA GLY A 415 18.68 6.48 4.34
C GLY A 415 18.69 7.78 3.53
N ILE A 416 18.43 7.70 2.21
CA ILE A 416 18.36 8.88 1.34
C ILE A 416 17.15 9.76 1.74
N LEU A 417 15.98 9.16 1.95
CA LEU A 417 14.77 9.89 2.34
C LEU A 417 14.96 10.55 3.71
N PHE A 418 15.53 9.83 4.67
CA PHE A 418 15.84 10.38 6.00
C PHE A 418 16.74 11.60 5.90
N PHE A 419 17.80 11.54 5.07
CA PHE A 419 18.68 12.69 4.81
C PHE A 419 17.92 13.86 4.19
N LEU A 420 17.01 13.63 3.23
CA LEU A 420 16.22 14.69 2.61
C LEU A 420 15.23 15.33 3.59
N ILE A 421 14.57 14.54 4.44
CA ILE A 421 13.60 15.08 5.42
C ILE A 421 14.29 15.82 6.57
N SER A 422 15.57 15.51 6.86
CA SER A 422 16.33 16.20 7.90
C SER A 422 16.52 17.70 7.65
N PHE A 423 16.29 18.19 6.43
CA PHE A 423 16.30 19.63 6.13
C PHE A 423 15.23 20.43 6.89
N ASP A 424 14.13 19.81 7.30
CA ASP A 424 13.08 20.45 8.09
C ASP A 424 13.47 20.61 9.58
N ASN A 425 14.59 20.03 10.00
CA ASN A 425 15.20 20.20 11.32
C ASN A 425 14.33 19.77 12.51
N PHE A 426 13.49 18.73 12.32
CA PHE A 426 12.75 18.09 13.40
C PHE A 426 13.64 17.16 14.23
N ASP A 427 13.14 16.71 15.38
CA ASP A 427 13.80 15.70 16.20
C ASP A 427 13.99 14.37 15.44
N PHE A 428 14.96 13.56 15.91
CA PHE A 428 15.32 12.30 15.25
C PHE A 428 14.17 11.31 15.19
N GLU A 429 13.36 11.22 16.27
CA GLU A 429 12.20 10.30 16.35
C GLU A 429 11.12 10.66 15.29
N THR A 430 10.75 11.93 15.18
CA THR A 430 9.82 12.43 14.18
C THR A 430 10.35 12.21 12.77
N THR A 431 11.61 12.58 12.50
CA THR A 431 12.21 12.50 11.17
C THR A 431 12.31 11.05 10.67
N ILE A 432 12.83 10.12 11.49
CA ILE A 432 12.99 8.73 11.04
C ILE A 432 11.66 7.99 10.92
N THR A 433 10.72 8.25 11.84
CA THR A 433 9.44 7.54 11.82
C THR A 433 8.53 8.06 10.72
N SER A 434 8.55 9.36 10.38
CA SER A 434 7.81 9.89 9.22
C SER A 434 8.24 9.22 7.91
N VAL A 435 9.55 9.01 7.71
CA VAL A 435 10.07 8.30 6.52
C VAL A 435 9.64 6.84 6.51
N ILE A 436 9.84 6.12 7.64
CA ILE A 436 9.55 4.68 7.70
C ILE A 436 8.05 4.41 7.55
N THR A 437 7.20 5.22 8.16
CA THR A 437 5.74 5.04 8.05
C THR A 437 5.23 5.37 6.65
N CYS A 438 5.78 6.39 5.99
CA CYS A 438 5.41 6.74 4.61
C CYS A 438 5.88 5.66 3.62
N ILE A 439 7.12 5.18 3.68
CA ILE A 439 7.60 4.12 2.78
C ILE A 439 7.01 2.75 3.12
N GLY A 440 6.63 2.51 4.39
CA GLY A 440 5.92 1.32 4.84
C GLY A 440 4.43 1.35 4.56
N ASN A 441 3.87 2.48 4.14
CA ASN A 441 2.43 2.74 3.97
C ASN A 441 1.62 2.40 5.24
N VAL A 442 2.01 2.95 6.39
CA VAL A 442 1.42 2.65 7.72
C VAL A 442 0.61 3.83 8.27
N GLY A 443 1.03 5.06 7.99
CA GLY A 443 0.39 6.31 8.44
C GLY A 443 1.06 6.93 9.64
N PRO A 444 0.63 6.63 10.88
CA PRO A 444 1.18 7.27 12.06
C PRO A 444 2.59 6.76 12.39
N GLY A 445 3.45 7.68 12.84
CA GLY A 445 4.78 7.42 13.35
C GLY A 445 4.86 7.62 14.87
N TYR A 446 5.93 8.29 15.29
CA TYR A 446 6.17 8.76 16.65
C TYR A 446 6.50 10.26 16.65
N GLY A 447 6.62 10.85 17.83
CA GLY A 447 6.85 12.28 17.96
C GLY A 447 5.67 13.09 17.40
N LEU A 448 5.97 14.11 16.59
CA LEU A 448 4.95 14.98 16.00
C LEU A 448 4.04 14.25 14.99
N CYS A 449 4.52 13.16 14.38
CA CYS A 449 3.75 12.32 13.45
C CYS A 449 3.05 11.15 14.16
N GLY A 450 2.96 11.17 15.50
CA GLY A 450 2.33 10.13 16.30
C GLY A 450 0.84 9.95 16.03
N PRO A 451 0.17 9.04 16.77
CA PRO A 451 -1.24 8.70 16.54
C PRO A 451 -2.22 9.88 16.74
N MET A 452 -1.81 10.91 17.47
CA MET A 452 -2.56 12.15 17.69
C MET A 452 -1.97 13.34 16.92
N GLY A 453 -0.92 13.11 16.13
CA GLY A 453 -0.24 14.12 15.31
C GLY A 453 -0.67 14.08 13.84
N ASN A 454 -0.04 14.93 13.04
CA ASN A 454 -0.27 14.99 11.59
C ASN A 454 0.99 15.47 10.86
N PHE A 455 0.94 15.55 9.53
CA PHE A 455 2.06 15.93 8.68
C PHE A 455 2.00 17.39 8.18
N SER A 456 1.10 18.23 8.74
CA SER A 456 0.94 19.63 8.29
C SER A 456 2.20 20.49 8.49
N MET A 457 3.00 20.20 9.53
CA MET A 457 4.19 20.97 9.90
C MET A 457 5.37 20.79 8.96
N PHE A 458 5.37 19.76 8.10
CA PHE A 458 6.45 19.56 7.14
C PHE A 458 6.42 20.63 6.04
N SER A 459 7.59 21.01 5.54
CA SER A 459 7.71 21.88 4.38
C SER A 459 7.10 21.24 3.13
N ASP A 460 6.74 22.06 2.14
CA ASP A 460 6.21 21.55 0.86
C ASP A 460 7.20 20.62 0.17
N PHE A 461 8.50 20.89 0.29
CA PHE A 461 9.55 20.00 -0.21
C PHE A 461 9.46 18.62 0.45
N SER A 462 9.42 18.56 1.79
CA SER A 462 9.33 17.31 2.53
C SER A 462 8.01 16.57 2.29
N LYS A 463 6.89 17.27 2.16
CA LYS A 463 5.60 16.66 1.76
C LYS A 463 5.67 16.00 0.39
N ILE A 464 6.32 16.64 -0.60
CA ILE A 464 6.53 16.04 -1.93
C ILE A 464 7.44 14.81 -1.83
N VAL A 465 8.55 14.89 -1.09
CA VAL A 465 9.47 13.75 -0.88
C VAL A 465 8.76 12.58 -0.20
N LEU A 466 7.98 12.84 0.85
CA LEU A 466 7.19 11.81 1.54
C LEU A 466 6.09 11.23 0.65
N SER A 467 5.46 12.04 -0.23
CA SER A 467 4.51 11.53 -1.24
C SER A 467 5.18 10.53 -2.18
N PHE A 468 6.39 10.83 -2.65
CA PHE A 468 7.15 9.87 -3.44
C PHE A 468 7.58 8.64 -2.62
N ALA A 469 7.90 8.78 -1.32
CA ALA A 469 8.17 7.66 -0.44
C ALA A 469 6.97 6.70 -0.33
N MET A 470 5.75 7.22 -0.19
CA MET A 470 4.51 6.43 -0.18
C MET A 470 4.30 5.68 -1.49
N LEU A 471 4.53 6.34 -2.64
CA LEU A 471 4.45 5.71 -3.97
C LEU A 471 5.49 4.62 -4.16
N ILE A 472 6.74 4.84 -3.71
CA ILE A 472 7.83 3.87 -3.76
C ILE A 472 7.49 2.64 -2.91
N GLY A 473 6.95 2.86 -1.70
CA GLY A 473 6.51 1.80 -0.81
C GLY A 473 5.42 0.93 -1.44
N ARG A 474 4.36 1.56 -1.95
CA ARG A 474 3.20 0.88 -2.55
C ARG A 474 3.55 0.07 -3.79
N LEU A 475 4.42 0.60 -4.64
CA LEU A 475 4.86 -0.03 -5.90
C LEU A 475 6.09 -0.94 -5.74
N GLU A 476 6.50 -1.19 -4.49
CA GLU A 476 7.63 -2.06 -4.15
C GLU A 476 8.93 -1.69 -4.88
N ILE A 477 9.25 -0.40 -4.89
CA ILE A 477 10.53 0.19 -5.32
C ILE A 477 10.76 0.17 -6.84
N TYR A 478 10.74 -1.01 -7.50
CA TYR A 478 11.21 -1.18 -8.87
C TYR A 478 10.47 -0.37 -9.95
N PRO A 479 9.12 -0.26 -9.96
CA PRO A 479 8.41 0.53 -10.98
C PRO A 479 8.81 2.01 -10.98
N ILE A 480 8.99 2.60 -9.79
CA ILE A 480 9.41 4.01 -9.66
C ILE A 480 10.88 4.18 -10.02
N ILE A 481 11.77 3.27 -9.60
CA ILE A 481 13.20 3.34 -9.99
C ILE A 481 13.35 3.20 -11.49
N ILE A 482 12.62 2.30 -12.14
CA ILE A 482 12.67 2.13 -13.61
C ILE A 482 12.12 3.38 -14.31
N PHE A 483 11.08 4.01 -13.76
CA PHE A 483 10.57 5.29 -14.25
C PHE A 483 11.63 6.39 -14.11
N LEU A 484 12.36 6.46 -13.00
CA LEU A 484 13.43 7.44 -12.75
C LEU A 484 14.77 7.06 -13.40
N ALA A 485 14.98 5.81 -13.83
CA ALA A 485 16.24 5.32 -14.38
C ALA A 485 16.81 6.16 -15.55
N PRO A 486 16.00 6.72 -16.47
CA PRO A 486 16.52 7.64 -17.49
C PRO A 486 17.12 8.92 -16.91
N VAL A 487 16.59 9.40 -15.79
CA VAL A 487 17.07 10.60 -15.08
C VAL A 487 18.36 10.26 -14.31
N LEU A 488 18.43 9.06 -13.74
CA LEU A 488 19.58 8.57 -12.95
C LEU A 488 20.77 8.13 -13.82
N GLY A 489 20.68 8.23 -15.16
CA GLY A 489 21.81 7.97 -16.05
C GLY A 489 22.27 6.50 -16.11
N VAL A 490 21.42 5.54 -15.75
CA VAL A 490 21.74 4.11 -15.84
C VAL A 490 21.99 3.72 -17.29
N ARG A 491 23.29 3.56 -17.64
CA ARG A 491 23.73 3.19 -19.01
C ARG A 491 23.32 1.76 -19.34
N LYS A 492 22.79 1.52 -20.54
CA LYS A 492 22.83 0.19 -21.13
C LYS A 492 24.28 -0.27 -21.21
N VAL A 493 24.65 -1.34 -20.49
CA VAL A 493 25.84 -2.09 -20.81
C VAL A 493 25.65 -2.63 -22.22
N SER A 494 26.34 -2.01 -23.18
CA SER A 494 26.35 -2.43 -24.58
C SER A 494 26.88 -3.88 -24.61
N LYS A 495 26.16 -4.78 -25.28
CA LYS A 495 26.64 -6.12 -25.60
C LYS A 495 27.85 -6.00 -26.55
N SER A 496 29.03 -5.67 -26.03
CA SER A 496 30.30 -5.67 -26.80
C SER A 496 31.12 -6.96 -26.57
N PHE A 497 30.53 -8.04 -26.05
CA PHE A 497 31.25 -9.29 -25.80
C PHE A 497 31.05 -10.38 -26.86
N HIS A 498 30.35 -10.15 -27.95
CA HIS A 498 30.05 -11.25 -28.92
C HIS A 498 30.72 -11.13 -30.29
N THR A 499 31.70 -10.27 -30.48
CA THR A 499 32.39 -10.15 -31.82
C THR A 499 33.91 -10.30 -31.75
N ARG A 500 34.50 -10.85 -30.70
CA ARG A 500 35.97 -11.01 -30.65
C ARG A 500 36.50 -12.43 -30.90
N ASN A 501 35.63 -13.42 -31.17
CA ASN A 501 36.07 -14.82 -31.39
C ASN A 501 35.73 -15.40 -32.77
N LYS A 502 35.55 -14.57 -33.83
CA LYS A 502 35.44 -15.04 -35.22
C LYS A 502 36.50 -14.44 -36.16
N ARG A 503 37.74 -14.26 -35.68
CA ARG A 503 38.89 -14.03 -36.52
C ARG A 503 40.14 -14.68 -35.91
N LYS A 504 40.18 -16.01 -35.98
CA LYS A 504 41.42 -16.84 -35.96
C LYS A 504 40.96 -18.30 -36.11
N ILE A 505 40.71 -18.73 -37.32
CA ILE A 505 41.10 -20.01 -37.93
C ILE A 505 41.18 -19.73 -39.42
#